data_b07038fc82a77762028b3b9ed8b2490d
#
_entry.id   b07038fc82a77762028b3b9ed8b2490d
#
_cell.length_a   1.000
_cell.length_b   1.000
_cell.length_c   1.000
_cell.angle_alpha   90.00
_cell.angle_beta   90.00
_cell.angle_gamma   90.00
#
_symmetry.space_group_name_H-M   'P 1'
#
loop_
_entity.id
_entity.type
_entity.pdbx_description
1 polymer ?
#
loop_
_entity_poly.entity_id
_entity_poly.type
_entity_poly.pdbx_seq_one_letter_code
_entity_poly.pdbx_strand_id
1 'polypeptide(L)'
;MSKYDVAVIGSGPGGYVAAIRCAQLGMKTALIEKYSTLGGTCLNVGCIPSKTLLDSSHHYEDAVKHFDTHGIEIPGEIKINFEKMIGRKRAVVEQTTKGIEFLMDKNNITVYQGLGSFVDATHIQIDGEKKETIEAKNSIIATGSKPATLPFISLDKERI
;
A
#
# COMPACT_ATOMS: atom_id res chain seq x y z
N MET A 1 -17.88 12.69 19.38
CA MET A 1 -16.59 12.86 18.67
C MET A 1 -15.58 11.89 19.29
N SER A 2 -14.95 11.06 18.49
CA SER A 2 -13.94 10.09 18.96
C SER A 2 -12.62 10.81 19.24
N LYS A 3 -11.96 10.44 20.36
CA LYS A 3 -10.70 11.05 20.79
C LYS A 3 -9.54 10.06 20.71
N TYR A 4 -8.39 10.53 20.24
CA TYR A 4 -7.16 9.76 20.02
C TYR A 4 -5.94 10.49 20.59
N ASP A 5 -4.90 9.73 20.93
CA ASP A 5 -3.60 10.31 21.28
C ASP A 5 -2.84 10.68 20.00
N VAL A 6 -2.98 9.84 18.95
CA VAL A 6 -2.36 10.06 17.65
C VAL A 6 -3.32 9.72 16.51
N ALA A 7 -3.40 10.59 15.52
CA ALA A 7 -4.01 10.31 14.23
C ALA A 7 -2.95 10.31 13.13
N VAL A 8 -2.93 9.24 12.32
CA VAL A 8 -2.01 9.12 11.19
C VAL A 8 -2.81 9.30 9.89
N ILE A 9 -2.41 10.23 9.04
CA ILE A 9 -3.06 10.51 7.76
C ILE A 9 -2.25 9.89 6.64
N GLY A 10 -2.82 8.85 6.00
CA GLY A 10 -2.20 8.02 4.96
C GLY A 10 -1.67 6.70 5.49
N SER A 11 -2.01 5.60 4.81
CA SER A 11 -1.68 4.22 5.16
C SER A 11 -0.51 3.64 4.36
N GLY A 12 0.30 4.45 3.71
CA GLY A 12 1.53 4.00 3.07
C GLY A 12 2.55 3.46 4.10
N PRO A 13 3.74 2.96 3.66
CA PRO A 13 4.75 2.38 4.57
C PRO A 13 5.12 3.29 5.75
N GLY A 14 5.22 4.59 5.53
CA GLY A 14 5.43 5.55 6.62
C GLY A 14 4.27 5.64 7.60
N GLY A 15 3.03 5.54 7.10
CA GLY A 15 1.82 5.68 7.91
C GLY A 15 1.48 4.44 8.73
N TYR A 16 1.31 3.27 8.09
CA TYR A 16 0.92 2.07 8.83
C TYR A 16 2.00 1.63 9.85
N VAL A 17 3.28 1.80 9.52
CA VAL A 17 4.38 1.49 10.47
C VAL A 17 4.33 2.43 11.67
N ALA A 18 4.14 3.73 11.44
CA ALA A 18 4.00 4.71 12.51
C ALA A 18 2.77 4.42 13.39
N ALA A 19 1.62 4.12 12.79
CA ALA A 19 0.40 3.79 13.51
C ALA A 19 0.57 2.56 14.41
N ILE A 20 1.16 1.47 13.88
CA ILE A 20 1.48 0.27 14.66
C ILE A 20 2.40 0.63 15.82
N ARG A 21 3.45 1.41 15.58
CA ARG A 21 4.40 1.76 16.63
C ARG A 21 3.76 2.61 17.73
N CYS A 22 2.92 3.59 17.37
CA CYS A 22 2.17 4.37 18.34
C CYS A 22 1.26 3.49 19.21
N ALA A 23 0.52 2.57 18.59
CA ALA A 23 -0.35 1.65 19.31
C ALA A 23 0.44 0.71 20.26
N GLN A 24 1.59 0.17 19.82
CA GLN A 24 2.48 -0.63 20.65
C GLN A 24 3.06 0.13 21.84
N LEU A 25 3.16 1.46 21.75
CA LEU A 25 3.57 2.34 22.84
C LEU A 25 2.38 2.72 23.76
N GLY A 26 1.22 2.10 23.60
CA GLY A 26 0.04 2.31 24.41
C GLY A 26 -0.79 3.53 24.04
N MET A 27 -0.51 4.18 22.91
CA MET A 27 -1.29 5.33 22.44
C MET A 27 -2.56 4.86 21.73
N LYS A 28 -3.71 5.46 22.05
CA LYS A 28 -4.94 5.28 21.28
C LYS A 28 -4.78 5.92 19.90
N THR A 29 -4.71 5.08 18.85
CA THR A 29 -4.30 5.51 17.52
C THR A 29 -5.42 5.35 16.51
N ALA A 30 -5.57 6.37 15.63
CA ALA A 30 -6.40 6.33 14.43
C ALA A 30 -5.51 6.36 13.17
N LEU A 31 -5.92 5.64 12.13
CA LEU A 31 -5.33 5.68 10.79
C LEU A 31 -6.40 6.12 9.79
N ILE A 32 -6.09 7.13 8.98
CA ILE A 32 -7.02 7.69 7.99
C ILE A 32 -6.47 7.39 6.60
N GLU A 33 -7.24 6.70 5.76
CA GLU A 33 -6.85 6.36 4.39
C GLU A 33 -7.98 6.66 3.40
N LYS A 34 -7.65 7.36 2.33
CA LYS A 34 -8.65 7.74 1.31
C LYS A 34 -8.99 6.64 0.32
N TYR A 35 -8.09 5.68 0.12
CA TYR A 35 -8.30 4.54 -0.78
C TYR A 35 -8.92 3.36 -0.03
N SER A 36 -9.60 2.48 -0.77
CA SER A 36 -10.27 1.30 -0.20
C SER A 36 -9.32 0.24 0.36
N THR A 37 -8.03 0.33 0.04
CA THR A 37 -7.00 -0.62 0.48
C THR A 37 -5.87 0.09 1.21
N LEU A 38 -5.36 -0.53 2.26
CA LEU A 38 -4.22 -0.04 3.01
C LEU A 38 -2.89 -0.34 2.30
N GLY A 39 -1.79 0.27 2.78
CA GLY A 39 -0.44 0.02 2.30
C GLY A 39 0.09 1.01 1.27
N GLY A 40 -0.74 1.95 0.82
CA GLY A 40 -0.36 3.03 -0.09
C GLY A 40 0.22 2.55 -1.43
N THR A 41 0.98 3.40 -2.09
CA THR A 41 1.59 3.14 -3.41
C THR A 41 2.47 1.88 -3.40
N CYS A 42 3.29 1.69 -2.38
CA CYS A 42 4.25 0.58 -2.34
C CYS A 42 3.56 -0.79 -2.46
N LEU A 43 2.51 -1.04 -1.67
CA LEU A 43 1.85 -2.33 -1.64
C LEU A 43 0.92 -2.52 -2.84
N ASN A 44 0.21 -1.48 -3.25
CA ASN A 44 -0.87 -1.61 -4.23
C ASN A 44 -0.39 -1.49 -5.69
N VAL A 45 0.51 -0.58 -6.00
CA VAL A 45 0.88 -0.25 -7.39
C VAL A 45 2.40 -0.05 -7.60
N GLY A 46 3.22 -0.19 -6.57
CA GLY A 46 4.66 0.07 -6.59
C GLY A 46 5.51 -1.15 -6.28
N CYS A 47 6.12 -1.17 -5.09
CA CYS A 47 7.16 -2.12 -4.70
C CYS A 47 6.72 -3.59 -4.80
N ILE A 48 5.57 -3.93 -4.23
CA ILE A 48 5.10 -5.32 -4.16
C ILE A 48 4.72 -5.86 -5.55
N PRO A 49 3.85 -5.21 -6.33
CA PRO A 49 3.52 -5.72 -7.65
C PRO A 49 4.72 -5.78 -8.60
N SER A 50 5.62 -4.79 -8.58
CA SER A 50 6.80 -4.81 -9.46
C SER A 50 7.77 -5.93 -9.08
N LYS A 51 8.06 -6.14 -7.78
CA LYS A 51 8.93 -7.23 -7.33
C LYS A 51 8.33 -8.60 -7.61
N THR A 52 7.01 -8.75 -7.49
CA THR A 52 6.32 -9.98 -7.83
C THR A 52 6.45 -10.34 -9.31
N LEU A 53 6.40 -9.34 -10.20
CA LEU A 53 6.60 -9.56 -11.64
C LEU A 53 8.06 -9.85 -11.97
N LEU A 54 9.00 -9.13 -11.36
CA LEU A 54 10.44 -9.38 -11.52
C LEU A 54 10.83 -10.78 -11.05
N ASP A 55 10.31 -11.23 -9.92
CA ASP A 55 10.50 -12.58 -9.40
C ASP A 55 10.02 -13.65 -10.42
N SER A 56 8.82 -13.47 -10.96
CA SER A 56 8.30 -14.37 -12.00
C SER A 56 9.13 -14.35 -13.28
N SER A 57 9.64 -13.19 -13.72
CA SER A 57 10.50 -13.09 -14.91
C SER A 57 11.87 -13.71 -14.66
N HIS A 58 12.40 -13.61 -13.44
CA HIS A 58 13.67 -14.24 -13.07
C HIS A 58 13.57 -15.78 -13.10
N HIS A 59 12.50 -16.36 -12.56
CA HIS A 59 12.25 -17.80 -12.68
C HIS A 59 12.18 -18.28 -14.13
N TYR A 60 11.58 -17.50 -15.02
CA TYR A 60 11.58 -17.81 -16.43
C TYR A 60 12.98 -17.75 -17.05
N GLU A 61 13.73 -16.71 -16.73
CA GLU A 61 15.11 -16.53 -17.20
C GLU A 61 16.00 -17.68 -16.72
N ASP A 62 15.93 -18.05 -15.46
CA ASP A 62 16.68 -19.16 -14.87
C ASP A 62 16.35 -20.47 -15.59
N ALA A 63 15.05 -20.73 -15.82
CA ALA A 63 14.62 -21.96 -16.51
C ALA A 63 15.13 -22.06 -17.96
N VAL A 64 15.20 -20.91 -18.67
CA VAL A 64 15.65 -20.89 -20.07
C VAL A 64 17.18 -20.86 -20.20
N LYS A 65 17.88 -20.17 -19.28
CA LYS A 65 19.32 -19.88 -19.48
C LYS A 65 20.25 -20.65 -18.52
N HIS A 66 19.75 -21.03 -17.35
CA HIS A 66 20.64 -21.45 -16.26
C HIS A 66 20.39 -22.88 -15.76
N PHE A 67 19.19 -23.43 -15.91
CA PHE A 67 18.87 -24.77 -15.38
C PHE A 67 19.74 -25.88 -15.93
N ASP A 68 20.16 -25.78 -17.21
CA ASP A 68 21.07 -26.73 -17.83
C ASP A 68 22.42 -26.80 -17.08
N THR A 69 22.96 -25.68 -16.60
CA THR A 69 24.20 -25.64 -15.83
C THR A 69 24.09 -26.33 -14.47
N HIS A 70 22.86 -26.50 -13.96
CA HIS A 70 22.54 -27.24 -12.74
C HIS A 70 22.19 -28.71 -12.98
N GLY A 71 22.27 -29.19 -14.24
CA GLY A 71 21.87 -30.54 -14.61
C GLY A 71 20.35 -30.76 -14.61
N ILE A 72 19.57 -29.68 -14.70
CA ILE A 72 18.10 -29.74 -14.77
C ILE A 72 17.68 -29.59 -16.22
N GLU A 73 17.21 -30.70 -16.80
CA GLU A 73 16.70 -30.73 -18.18
C GLU A 73 15.20 -30.45 -18.18
N ILE A 74 14.76 -29.47 -18.99
CA ILE A 74 13.34 -29.19 -19.21
C ILE A 74 12.98 -29.60 -20.63
N PRO A 75 12.16 -30.65 -20.81
CA PRO A 75 11.77 -31.07 -22.15
C PRO A 75 10.78 -30.09 -22.76
N GLY A 76 11.10 -29.62 -23.98
CA GLY A 76 10.23 -28.75 -24.77
C GLY A 76 10.41 -27.26 -24.53
N GLU A 77 9.55 -26.47 -25.15
CA GLU A 77 9.63 -25.00 -25.10
C GLU A 77 8.96 -24.45 -23.84
N ILE A 78 9.70 -23.62 -23.08
CA ILE A 78 9.17 -22.94 -21.91
C ILE A 78 8.46 -21.67 -22.36
N LYS A 79 7.18 -21.53 -22.01
CA LYS A 79 6.35 -20.37 -22.39
C LYS A 79 5.83 -19.63 -21.18
N ILE A 80 5.77 -18.30 -21.29
CA ILE A 80 5.13 -17.44 -20.29
C ILE A 80 3.61 -17.44 -20.52
N ASN A 81 2.84 -17.77 -19.48
CA ASN A 81 1.42 -17.46 -19.42
C ASN A 81 1.23 -16.12 -18.69
N PHE A 82 1.06 -15.06 -19.47
CA PHE A 82 0.97 -13.69 -18.95
C PHE A 82 -0.24 -13.49 -18.04
N GLU A 83 -1.37 -14.11 -18.35
CA GLU A 83 -2.58 -14.00 -17.53
C GLU A 83 -2.38 -14.60 -16.13
N LYS A 84 -1.77 -15.78 -16.04
CA LYS A 84 -1.39 -16.39 -14.75
C LYS A 84 -0.38 -15.56 -13.98
N MET A 85 0.62 -14.99 -14.66
CA MET A 85 1.62 -14.13 -14.05
C MET A 85 0.99 -12.87 -13.44
N ILE A 86 0.07 -12.22 -14.14
CA ILE A 86 -0.68 -11.07 -13.63
C ILE A 86 -1.64 -11.49 -12.52
N GLY A 87 -2.28 -12.65 -12.63
CA GLY A 87 -3.11 -13.23 -11.57
C GLY A 87 -2.34 -13.44 -10.27
N ARG A 88 -1.14 -14.05 -10.35
CA ARG A 88 -0.23 -14.21 -9.21
C ARG A 88 0.10 -12.86 -8.56
N LYS A 89 0.48 -11.87 -9.38
CA LYS A 89 0.78 -10.52 -8.90
C LYS A 89 -0.38 -9.91 -8.12
N ARG A 90 -1.62 -10.05 -8.61
CA ARG A 90 -2.83 -9.55 -7.92
C ARG A 90 -3.05 -10.26 -6.58
N ALA A 91 -2.89 -11.59 -6.55
CA ALA A 91 -3.04 -12.38 -5.33
C ALA A 91 -2.02 -11.98 -4.25
N VAL A 92 -0.76 -11.74 -4.62
CA VAL A 92 0.28 -11.29 -3.67
C VAL A 92 -0.05 -9.90 -3.12
N VAL A 93 -0.51 -8.97 -3.95
CA VAL A 93 -0.95 -7.63 -3.50
C VAL A 93 -2.11 -7.76 -2.51
N GLU A 94 -3.13 -8.54 -2.85
CA GLU A 94 -4.29 -8.75 -1.97
C GLU A 94 -3.88 -9.38 -0.62
N GLN A 95 -3.05 -10.40 -0.65
CA GLN A 95 -2.54 -11.03 0.57
C GLN A 95 -1.79 -10.04 1.46
N THR A 96 -0.96 -9.20 0.85
CA THR A 96 -0.14 -8.23 1.59
C THR A 96 -0.99 -7.11 2.18
N THR A 97 -1.97 -6.59 1.45
CA THR A 97 -2.89 -5.54 1.96
C THR A 97 -3.78 -6.06 3.08
N LYS A 98 -4.32 -7.28 2.96
CA LYS A 98 -5.03 -7.96 4.06
C LYS A 98 -4.15 -8.17 5.29
N GLY A 99 -2.85 -8.42 5.09
CA GLY A 99 -1.88 -8.49 6.19
C GLY A 99 -1.77 -7.18 6.96
N ILE A 100 -1.85 -6.03 6.29
CA ILE A 100 -1.86 -4.72 6.97
C ILE A 100 -3.17 -4.51 7.73
N GLU A 101 -4.31 -4.85 7.14
CA GLU A 101 -5.63 -4.79 7.83
C GLU A 101 -5.60 -5.61 9.12
N PHE A 102 -5.13 -6.85 9.05
CA PHE A 102 -4.94 -7.70 10.22
C PHE A 102 -4.03 -7.05 11.29
N LEU A 103 -2.96 -6.38 10.88
CA LEU A 103 -2.07 -5.68 11.82
C LEU A 103 -2.74 -4.47 12.47
N MET A 104 -3.63 -3.76 11.76
CA MET A 104 -4.43 -2.68 12.35
C MET A 104 -5.35 -3.22 13.43
N ASP A 105 -6.10 -4.27 13.13
CA ASP A 105 -7.01 -4.92 14.08
C ASP A 105 -6.26 -5.48 15.28
N LYS A 106 -5.16 -6.21 15.07
CA LYS A 106 -4.34 -6.79 16.13
C LYS A 106 -3.78 -5.76 17.11
N ASN A 107 -3.51 -4.55 16.64
CA ASN A 107 -3.00 -3.45 17.45
C ASN A 107 -4.12 -2.49 17.92
N ASN A 108 -5.39 -2.82 17.73
CA ASN A 108 -6.55 -2.00 18.08
C ASN A 108 -6.48 -0.57 17.48
N ILE A 109 -5.99 -0.44 16.26
CA ILE A 109 -5.93 0.82 15.53
C ILE A 109 -7.26 1.01 14.81
N THR A 110 -7.93 2.13 15.07
CA THR A 110 -9.16 2.48 14.37
C THR A 110 -8.83 3.00 12.98
N VAL A 111 -9.29 2.31 11.94
CA VAL A 111 -9.11 2.74 10.55
C VAL A 111 -10.35 3.51 10.09
N TYR A 112 -10.12 4.69 9.55
CA TYR A 112 -11.11 5.54 8.91
C TYR A 112 -10.87 5.61 7.42
N GLN A 113 -11.90 5.29 6.64
CA GLN A 113 -11.83 5.41 5.19
C GLN A 113 -12.37 6.77 4.73
N GLY A 114 -11.52 7.58 4.16
CA GLY A 114 -11.87 8.90 3.66
C GLY A 114 -10.66 9.83 3.54
N LEU A 115 -10.89 11.00 2.95
CA LEU A 115 -9.88 12.04 2.85
C LEU A 115 -9.81 12.81 4.17
N GLY A 116 -8.68 12.72 4.86
CA GLY A 116 -8.41 13.49 6.07
C GLY A 116 -7.98 14.92 5.77
N SER A 117 -8.59 15.88 6.42
CA SER A 117 -8.24 17.31 6.36
C SER A 117 -8.29 17.95 7.74
N PHE A 118 -7.35 18.84 8.04
CA PHE A 118 -7.34 19.57 9.30
C PHE A 118 -8.44 20.63 9.33
N VAL A 119 -9.23 20.64 10.40
CA VAL A 119 -10.15 21.74 10.74
C VAL A 119 -9.40 22.77 11.59
N ASP A 120 -8.63 22.25 12.54
CA ASP A 120 -7.71 23.02 13.39
C ASP A 120 -6.53 22.13 13.84
N ALA A 121 -5.74 22.54 14.81
CA ALA A 121 -4.56 21.84 15.28
C ALA A 121 -4.84 20.45 15.86
N THR A 122 -6.06 20.19 16.34
CA THR A 122 -6.46 18.95 17.03
C THR A 122 -7.64 18.23 16.37
N HIS A 123 -8.35 18.87 15.46
CA HIS A 123 -9.52 18.31 14.81
C HIS A 123 -9.26 17.98 13.34
N ILE A 124 -9.56 16.73 12.99
CA ILE A 124 -9.42 16.21 11.63
C ILE A 124 -10.79 15.81 11.13
N GLN A 125 -11.22 16.43 10.04
CA GLN A 125 -12.40 16.03 9.28
C GLN A 125 -12.03 14.91 8.33
N ILE A 126 -12.88 13.91 8.23
CA ILE A 126 -12.74 12.76 7.35
C ILE A 126 -13.91 12.77 6.39
N ASP A 127 -13.63 12.98 5.11
CA ASP A 127 -14.60 12.96 4.02
C ASP A 127 -14.58 11.56 3.38
N GLY A 128 -15.42 10.66 3.88
CA GLY A 128 -15.66 9.30 3.41
C GLY A 128 -17.13 9.11 3.01
N GLU A 129 -17.65 7.88 3.10
CA GLU A 129 -19.09 7.62 2.92
C GLU A 129 -19.93 8.43 3.89
N LYS A 130 -19.44 8.62 5.10
CA LYS A 130 -19.99 9.55 6.09
C LYS A 130 -18.95 10.59 6.42
N LYS A 131 -19.38 11.84 6.46
CA LYS A 131 -18.53 12.93 6.93
C LYS A 131 -18.50 12.90 8.45
N GLU A 132 -17.31 12.77 9.02
CA GLU A 132 -17.11 12.75 10.46
C GLU A 132 -15.85 13.55 10.86
N THR A 133 -15.79 13.94 12.12
CA THR A 133 -14.65 14.66 12.69
C THR A 133 -14.14 13.91 13.91
N ILE A 134 -12.84 13.75 14.01
CA ILE A 134 -12.17 13.18 15.17
C ILE A 134 -11.27 14.22 15.84
N GLU A 135 -10.99 14.02 17.12
CA GLU A 135 -10.04 14.81 17.90
C GLU A 135 -8.78 13.98 18.14
N ALA A 136 -7.59 14.53 17.87
CA ALA A 136 -6.32 13.89 18.14
C ALA A 136 -5.35 14.88 18.77
N LYS A 137 -4.64 14.46 19.84
CA LYS A 137 -3.64 15.30 20.51
C LYS A 137 -2.43 15.59 19.59
N ASN A 138 -2.06 14.59 18.76
CA ASN A 138 -0.95 14.67 17.82
C ASN A 138 -1.38 14.09 16.48
N SER A 139 -0.76 14.58 15.41
CA SER A 139 -1.02 14.09 14.05
C SER A 139 0.28 13.79 13.31
N ILE A 140 0.28 12.67 12.58
CA ILE A 140 1.38 12.28 11.67
C ILE A 140 0.87 12.38 10.25
N ILE A 141 1.49 13.23 9.43
CA ILE A 141 1.18 13.39 8.01
C ILE A 141 2.04 12.43 7.21
N ALA A 142 1.44 11.35 6.70
CA ALA A 142 2.11 10.31 5.93
C ALA A 142 1.43 10.11 4.55
N THR A 143 1.02 11.20 3.93
CA THR A 143 0.17 11.22 2.72
C THR A 143 0.90 10.83 1.44
N GLY A 144 2.22 10.60 1.50
CA GLY A 144 3.05 10.24 0.36
C GLY A 144 3.26 11.39 -0.62
N SER A 145 3.49 11.04 -1.89
CA SER A 145 3.76 12.01 -2.95
C SER A 145 3.06 11.61 -4.25
N LYS A 146 2.99 12.53 -5.17
CA LYS A 146 2.55 12.31 -6.56
C LYS A 146 3.64 12.81 -7.50
N PRO A 147 3.81 12.20 -8.70
CA PRO A 147 4.66 12.75 -9.74
C PRO A 147 4.28 14.20 -10.03
N ALA A 148 5.27 15.08 -10.12
CA ALA A 148 5.05 16.44 -10.60
C ALA A 148 4.79 16.42 -12.11
N THR A 149 3.76 17.12 -12.53
CA THR A 149 3.48 17.32 -13.96
C THR A 149 4.19 18.59 -14.43
N LEU A 150 4.79 18.53 -15.62
CA LEU A 150 5.37 19.71 -16.25
C LEU A 150 4.28 20.41 -17.07
N PRO A 151 4.07 21.73 -16.91
CA PRO A 151 2.94 22.42 -17.53
C PRO A 151 2.99 22.47 -19.07
N PHE A 152 4.16 22.20 -19.66
CA PHE A 152 4.36 22.18 -21.11
C PHE A 152 4.33 20.75 -21.71
N ILE A 153 4.04 19.71 -20.90
CA ILE A 153 3.90 18.31 -21.35
C ILE A 153 2.48 17.85 -21.08
N SER A 154 1.75 17.54 -22.13
CA SER A 154 0.44 16.88 -22.02
C SER A 154 0.61 15.40 -21.69
N LEU A 155 0.04 14.97 -20.58
CA LEU A 155 0.00 13.55 -20.21
C LEU A 155 -1.20 12.89 -20.88
N ASP A 156 -0.95 11.93 -21.78
CA ASP A 156 -2.00 11.15 -22.45
C ASP A 156 -2.38 9.88 -21.67
N LYS A 157 -1.60 9.51 -20.65
CA LYS A 157 -1.73 8.28 -19.84
C LYS A 157 -1.52 6.98 -20.63
N GLU A 158 -0.99 7.04 -21.80
CA GLU A 158 -0.64 5.89 -22.65
C GLU A 158 0.87 5.76 -22.83
N ARG A 159 1.55 6.87 -23.13
CA ARG A 159 2.99 6.93 -23.41
C ARG A 159 3.72 7.97 -22.58
N ILE A 160 3.02 9.01 -22.14
CA ILE A 160 3.56 10.10 -21.31
C ILE A 160 2.65 10.31 -20.09
#